data_5268931c3256ed8c00884c7bb622f129
#
_entry.id   5268931c3256ed8c00884c7bb622f129
#
_cell.length_a   1.000
_cell.length_b   1.000
_cell.length_c   1.000
_cell.angle_alpha   90.00
_cell.angle_beta   90.00
_cell.angle_gamma   90.00
#
_symmetry.space_group_name_H-M   'P 1'
#
loop_
_entity.id
_entity.type
_entity.pdbx_description
1 polymer ?
#
loop_
_entity_poly.entity_id
_entity_poly.type
_entity_poly.pdbx_seq_one_letter_code
_entity_poly.pdbx_strand_id
1 'polypeptide(L)'
;GCLREMLAIASFLGIQDPRERPADQRGAADTAHAQFADPKSEFVGILKLWDAYRTAHEDLTQSKLRQWAEKHFLGFLRLREWRELHRQLKLLCDELGWKQNDAEAPYAELHRALLTGLPTQVGNRADRGLYDGPRGRKFQLFPGSSLAKKPPPWVLAANLLDTERVRLDFRDDGIKR
;
A
#
# COMPACT_ATOMS: atom_id res chain seq x y z
N GLY A 1 19.30 -7.27 -6.36
CA GLY A 1 18.67 -5.94 -6.34
C GLY A 1 17.15 -6.00 -6.45
N CYS A 2 16.47 -4.92 -6.10
CA CYS A 2 15.01 -4.83 -6.08
C CYS A 2 14.50 -3.47 -6.61
N LEU A 3 15.26 -2.83 -7.52
CA LEU A 3 14.91 -1.50 -8.02
C LEU A 3 13.57 -1.50 -8.76
N ARG A 4 13.28 -2.56 -9.52
CA ARG A 4 12.02 -2.71 -10.26
C ARG A 4 10.81 -2.64 -9.31
N GLU A 5 10.85 -3.40 -8.23
CA GLU A 5 9.80 -3.44 -7.21
C GLU A 5 9.74 -2.14 -6.41
N MET A 6 10.90 -1.59 -6.07
CA MET A 6 10.99 -0.31 -5.35
C MET A 6 10.39 0.85 -6.13
N LEU A 7 10.57 0.90 -7.46
CA LEU A 7 9.97 1.93 -8.31
C LEU A 7 8.43 1.86 -8.28
N ALA A 8 7.87 0.66 -8.35
CA ALA A 8 6.41 0.48 -8.27
C ALA A 8 5.86 0.89 -6.90
N ILE A 9 6.53 0.51 -5.81
CA ILE A 9 6.11 0.86 -4.45
C ILE A 9 6.29 2.36 -4.19
N ALA A 10 7.45 2.93 -4.51
CA ALA A 10 7.72 4.36 -4.27
C ALA A 10 6.74 5.25 -5.04
N SER A 11 6.44 4.92 -6.30
CA SER A 11 5.44 5.65 -7.08
C SER A 11 4.03 5.49 -6.52
N PHE A 12 3.66 4.32 -6.00
CA PHE A 12 2.37 4.12 -5.32
C PHE A 12 2.24 4.99 -4.06
N LEU A 13 3.29 5.07 -3.25
CA LEU A 13 3.31 5.88 -2.03
C LEU A 13 3.27 7.40 -2.32
N GLY A 14 3.58 7.82 -3.53
CA GLY A 14 3.54 9.21 -3.98
C GLY A 14 2.19 9.67 -4.51
N ILE A 15 1.21 8.79 -4.63
CA ILE A 15 -0.15 9.10 -5.11
C ILE A 15 -1.19 8.81 -4.05
N GLN A 16 -2.42 9.27 -4.26
CA GLN A 16 -3.56 8.79 -3.49
C GLN A 16 -3.87 7.34 -3.88
N ASP A 17 -4.11 6.47 -2.89
CA ASP A 17 -4.43 5.06 -3.10
C ASP A 17 -5.54 4.91 -4.17
N PRO A 18 -5.30 4.16 -5.25
CA PRO A 18 -6.29 3.97 -6.30
C PRO A 18 -7.45 3.07 -5.88
N ARG A 19 -7.34 2.33 -4.80
CA ARG A 19 -8.41 1.43 -4.32
C ARG A 19 -9.55 2.26 -3.74
N GLU A 20 -10.71 2.15 -4.35
CA GLU A 20 -11.94 2.84 -3.92
C GLU A 20 -12.82 1.89 -3.11
N ARG A 21 -13.44 2.41 -2.06
CA ARG A 21 -14.30 1.63 -1.17
C ARG A 21 -15.58 2.40 -0.89
N PRO A 22 -16.51 2.48 -1.87
CA PRO A 22 -17.78 3.19 -1.71
C PRO A 22 -18.58 2.67 -0.52
N ALA A 23 -19.22 3.55 0.22
CA ALA A 23 -19.91 3.20 1.46
C ALA A 23 -21.04 2.17 1.27
N ASP A 24 -21.71 2.21 0.13
CA ASP A 24 -22.80 1.32 -0.26
C ASP A 24 -22.33 -0.01 -0.89
N GLN A 25 -21.05 -0.12 -1.27
CA GLN A 25 -20.49 -1.28 -1.96
C GLN A 25 -19.22 -1.84 -1.32
N ARG A 26 -19.03 -1.63 -0.02
CA ARG A 26 -17.81 -2.02 0.70
C ARG A 26 -17.45 -3.49 0.53
N GLY A 27 -18.44 -4.39 0.66
CA GLY A 27 -18.20 -5.84 0.53
C GLY A 27 -17.77 -6.24 -0.87
N ALA A 28 -18.35 -5.66 -1.92
CA ALA A 28 -17.96 -5.91 -3.30
C ALA A 28 -16.54 -5.37 -3.58
N ALA A 29 -16.21 -4.17 -3.10
CA ALA A 29 -14.88 -3.59 -3.22
C ALA A 29 -13.83 -4.45 -2.48
N ASP A 30 -14.11 -4.87 -1.25
CA ASP A 30 -13.21 -5.72 -0.47
C ASP A 30 -12.96 -7.07 -1.18
N THR A 31 -13.99 -7.66 -1.77
CA THR A 31 -13.85 -8.88 -2.57
C THR A 31 -13.00 -8.65 -3.81
N ALA A 32 -13.21 -7.55 -4.53
CA ALA A 32 -12.44 -7.21 -5.71
C ALA A 32 -10.96 -6.96 -5.37
N HIS A 33 -10.67 -6.31 -4.24
CA HIS A 33 -9.30 -6.02 -3.83
C HIS A 33 -8.58 -7.23 -3.23
N ALA A 34 -9.31 -8.23 -2.71
CA ALA A 34 -8.72 -9.42 -2.08
C ALA A 34 -7.79 -10.20 -3.02
N GLN A 35 -8.04 -10.18 -4.33
CA GLN A 35 -7.17 -10.84 -5.31
C GLN A 35 -5.76 -10.26 -5.38
N PHE A 36 -5.59 -8.99 -4.99
CA PHE A 36 -4.30 -8.30 -4.96
C PHE A 36 -3.67 -8.32 -3.57
N ALA A 37 -4.38 -8.79 -2.56
CA ALA A 37 -3.88 -8.81 -1.20
C ALA A 37 -2.78 -9.85 -1.00
N ASP A 38 -1.87 -9.55 -0.08
CA ASP A 38 -0.92 -10.51 0.45
C ASP A 38 -1.07 -10.54 1.98
N PRO A 39 -1.14 -11.74 2.60
CA PRO A 39 -1.42 -11.86 4.03
C PRO A 39 -0.25 -11.43 4.93
N LYS A 40 0.95 -11.29 4.36
CA LYS A 40 2.17 -10.95 5.11
C LYS A 40 2.71 -9.55 4.80
N SER A 41 2.31 -8.96 3.66
CA SER A 41 2.86 -7.68 3.22
C SER A 41 1.93 -6.91 2.30
N GLU A 42 1.52 -5.74 2.72
CA GLU A 42 0.79 -4.82 1.83
C GLU A 42 1.66 -4.30 0.69
N PHE A 43 2.99 -4.23 0.86
CA PHE A 43 3.91 -3.88 -0.23
C PHE A 43 3.88 -4.93 -1.35
N VAL A 44 3.83 -6.22 -1.00
CA VAL A 44 3.64 -7.29 -1.98
C VAL A 44 2.26 -7.17 -2.64
N GLY A 45 1.22 -6.81 -1.89
CA GLY A 45 -0.10 -6.51 -2.44
C GLY A 45 -0.08 -5.37 -3.46
N ILE A 46 0.68 -4.31 -3.19
CA ILE A 46 0.89 -3.20 -4.16
C ILE A 46 1.55 -3.72 -5.44
N LEU A 47 2.54 -4.60 -5.35
CA LEU A 47 3.20 -5.18 -6.53
C LEU A 47 2.24 -6.05 -7.35
N LYS A 48 1.41 -6.87 -6.71
CA LYS A 48 0.38 -7.66 -7.40
C LYS A 48 -0.62 -6.76 -8.14
N LEU A 49 -1.04 -5.67 -7.53
CA LEU A 49 -1.91 -4.68 -8.17
C LEU A 49 -1.22 -4.00 -9.35
N TRP A 50 0.06 -3.64 -9.19
CA TRP A 50 0.86 -3.05 -10.25
C TRP A 50 0.97 -3.95 -11.47
N ASP A 51 1.27 -5.22 -11.27
CA ASP A 51 1.42 -6.19 -12.35
C ASP A 51 0.08 -6.44 -13.08
N ALA A 52 -1.02 -6.56 -12.33
CA ALA A 52 -2.35 -6.68 -12.89
C ALA A 52 -2.75 -5.45 -13.72
N TYR A 53 -2.45 -4.24 -13.21
CA TYR A 53 -2.72 -3.01 -13.95
C TYR A 53 -1.85 -2.88 -15.20
N ARG A 54 -0.56 -3.21 -15.13
CA ARG A 54 0.34 -3.22 -16.29
C ARG A 54 -0.20 -4.14 -17.39
N THR A 55 -0.50 -5.38 -17.04
CA THR A 55 -1.07 -6.36 -17.98
C THR A 55 -2.36 -5.83 -18.61
N ALA A 56 -3.29 -5.32 -17.81
CA ALA A 56 -4.52 -4.74 -18.31
C ALA A 56 -4.27 -3.54 -19.23
N HIS A 57 -3.28 -2.70 -18.92
CA HIS A 57 -2.90 -1.56 -19.74
C HIS A 57 -2.28 -1.97 -21.09
N GLU A 58 -1.51 -3.05 -21.13
CA GLU A 58 -0.88 -3.58 -22.33
C GLU A 58 -1.91 -4.26 -23.25
N ASP A 59 -2.87 -4.99 -22.68
CA ASP A 59 -3.80 -5.84 -23.42
C ASP A 59 -5.11 -5.14 -23.82
N LEU A 60 -5.50 -4.07 -23.12
CA LEU A 60 -6.81 -3.47 -23.26
C LEU A 60 -6.75 -2.10 -23.93
N THR A 61 -7.79 -1.77 -24.71
CA THR A 61 -8.03 -0.41 -25.17
C THR A 61 -8.35 0.51 -23.99
N GLN A 62 -8.19 1.83 -24.16
CA GLN A 62 -8.47 2.84 -23.11
C GLN A 62 -9.87 2.69 -22.51
N SER A 63 -10.89 2.43 -23.35
CA SER A 63 -12.27 2.23 -22.87
C SER A 63 -12.40 0.95 -22.03
N LYS A 64 -11.82 -0.15 -22.50
CA LYS A 64 -11.83 -1.42 -21.77
C LYS A 64 -11.01 -1.35 -20.47
N LEU A 65 -9.90 -0.61 -20.47
CA LEU A 65 -9.09 -0.39 -19.28
C LEU A 65 -9.86 0.39 -18.22
N ARG A 66 -10.65 1.39 -18.61
CA ARG A 66 -11.54 2.13 -17.69
C ARG A 66 -12.57 1.18 -17.08
N GLN A 67 -13.23 0.35 -17.88
CA GLN A 67 -14.19 -0.64 -17.41
C GLN A 67 -13.53 -1.67 -16.47
N TRP A 68 -12.29 -2.09 -16.79
CA TRP A 68 -11.52 -2.97 -15.91
C TRP A 68 -11.26 -2.32 -14.55
N ALA A 69 -10.86 -1.06 -14.54
CA ALA A 69 -10.65 -0.31 -13.29
C ALA A 69 -11.95 -0.21 -12.48
N GLU A 70 -13.06 0.18 -13.10
CA GLU A 70 -14.38 0.27 -12.45
C GLU A 70 -14.81 -1.07 -11.85
N LYS A 71 -14.68 -2.16 -12.60
CA LYS A 71 -15.01 -3.53 -12.15
C LYS A 71 -14.22 -3.94 -10.92
N HIS A 72 -12.99 -3.43 -10.77
CA HIS A 72 -12.10 -3.75 -9.64
C HIS A 72 -12.13 -2.70 -8.54
N PHE A 73 -13.07 -1.74 -8.59
CA PHE A 73 -13.14 -0.62 -7.64
C PHE A 73 -11.80 0.13 -7.54
N LEU A 74 -11.23 0.46 -8.70
CA LEU A 74 -9.98 1.20 -8.81
C LEU A 74 -10.21 2.53 -9.53
N GLY A 75 -9.69 3.61 -8.96
CA GLY A 75 -9.74 4.94 -9.54
C GLY A 75 -8.88 5.03 -10.79
N PHE A 76 -9.49 5.11 -11.98
CA PHE A 76 -8.80 5.12 -13.26
C PHE A 76 -7.76 6.26 -13.37
N LEU A 77 -8.11 7.46 -12.89
CA LEU A 77 -7.17 8.59 -12.90
C LEU A 77 -5.98 8.35 -11.96
N ARG A 78 -6.21 7.72 -10.80
CA ARG A 78 -5.14 7.38 -9.85
C ARG A 78 -4.19 6.32 -10.41
N LEU A 79 -4.70 5.33 -11.14
CA LEU A 79 -3.87 4.37 -11.85
C LEU A 79 -3.00 5.04 -12.92
N ARG A 80 -3.52 6.04 -13.63
CA ARG A 80 -2.75 6.84 -14.59
C ARG A 80 -1.67 7.68 -13.90
N GLU A 81 -1.99 8.33 -12.79
CA GLU A 81 -1.02 9.06 -11.96
C GLU A 81 0.10 8.14 -11.50
N TRP A 82 -0.25 6.94 -11.03
CA TRP A 82 0.73 5.94 -10.61
C TRP A 82 1.71 5.57 -11.72
N ARG A 83 1.17 5.26 -12.90
CA ARG A 83 1.99 4.91 -14.07
C ARG A 83 2.88 6.08 -14.50
N GLU A 84 2.38 7.29 -14.49
CA GLU A 84 3.15 8.47 -14.86
C GLU A 84 4.28 8.74 -13.86
N LEU A 85 4.00 8.68 -12.58
CA LEU A 85 5.03 8.84 -11.54
C LEU A 85 6.08 7.73 -11.61
N HIS A 86 5.65 6.49 -11.83
CA HIS A 86 6.58 5.36 -12.04
C HIS A 86 7.51 5.62 -13.25
N ARG A 87 6.95 6.11 -14.37
CA ARG A 87 7.73 6.45 -15.55
C ARG A 87 8.77 7.53 -15.27
N GLN A 88 8.39 8.58 -14.54
CA GLN A 88 9.30 9.67 -14.17
C GLN A 88 10.43 9.18 -13.26
N LEU A 89 10.11 8.40 -12.24
CA LEU A 89 11.11 7.81 -11.34
C LEU A 89 12.06 6.87 -12.10
N LYS A 90 11.52 6.08 -13.03
CA LYS A 90 12.32 5.19 -13.87
C LYS A 90 13.32 5.98 -14.72
N LEU A 91 12.89 7.04 -15.38
CA LEU A 91 13.78 7.90 -16.18
C LEU A 91 14.89 8.50 -15.32
N LEU A 92 14.58 8.98 -14.14
CA LEU A 92 15.58 9.50 -13.20
C LEU A 92 16.61 8.42 -12.82
N CYS A 93 16.16 7.20 -12.54
CA CYS A 93 17.07 6.10 -12.23
C CYS A 93 17.97 5.73 -13.43
N ASP A 94 17.40 5.74 -14.64
CA ASP A 94 18.13 5.47 -15.87
C ASP A 94 19.22 6.55 -16.09
N GLU A 95 18.92 7.84 -15.85
CA GLU A 95 19.89 8.96 -15.92
C GLU A 95 21.02 8.81 -14.87
N LEU A 96 20.70 8.25 -13.70
CA LEU A 96 21.68 7.94 -12.66
C LEU A 96 22.49 6.66 -12.94
N GLY A 97 22.19 5.98 -14.03
CA GLY A 97 22.86 4.71 -14.38
C GLY A 97 22.44 3.51 -13.55
N TRP A 98 21.32 3.62 -12.81
CA TRP A 98 20.79 2.52 -12.01
C TRP A 98 20.07 1.50 -12.89
N LYS A 99 20.42 0.23 -12.71
CA LYS A 99 19.82 -0.86 -13.49
C LYS A 99 18.75 -1.59 -12.67
N GLN A 100 17.61 -1.81 -13.30
CA GLN A 100 16.58 -2.66 -12.72
C GLN A 100 17.04 -4.12 -12.71
N ASN A 101 16.53 -4.88 -11.75
CA ASN A 101 16.69 -6.32 -11.70
C ASN A 101 15.79 -7.01 -12.74
N ASP A 102 16.31 -8.07 -13.36
CA ASP A 102 15.55 -8.89 -14.32
C ASP A 102 14.64 -9.89 -13.62
N ALA A 103 15.15 -10.56 -12.60
CA ALA A 103 14.38 -11.50 -11.78
C ALA A 103 13.63 -10.78 -10.66
N GLU A 104 12.51 -11.37 -10.22
CA GLU A 104 11.76 -10.89 -9.07
C GLU A 104 12.62 -10.87 -7.80
N ALA A 105 12.54 -9.78 -7.05
CA ALA A 105 13.30 -9.65 -5.82
C ALA A 105 12.76 -10.60 -4.74
N PRO A 106 13.65 -11.33 -4.03
CA PRO A 106 13.24 -12.14 -2.89
C PRO A 106 12.55 -11.28 -1.82
N TYR A 107 11.53 -11.83 -1.18
CA TYR A 107 10.75 -11.14 -0.14
C TYR A 107 11.63 -10.44 0.91
N ALA A 108 12.65 -11.13 1.42
CA ALA A 108 13.54 -10.60 2.45
C ALA A 108 14.38 -9.41 1.95
N GLU A 109 14.85 -9.44 0.71
CA GLU A 109 15.66 -8.36 0.12
C GLU A 109 14.82 -7.11 -0.10
N LEU A 110 13.60 -7.30 -0.65
CA LEU A 110 12.64 -6.20 -0.82
C LEU A 110 12.34 -5.50 0.51
N HIS A 111 12.01 -6.26 1.54
CA HIS A 111 11.64 -5.69 2.84
C HIS A 111 12.83 -5.08 3.59
N ARG A 112 14.06 -5.58 3.40
CA ARG A 112 15.26 -4.91 3.89
C ARG A 112 15.50 -3.56 3.21
N ALA A 113 15.29 -3.48 1.89
CA ALA A 113 15.41 -2.22 1.16
C ALA A 113 14.35 -1.21 1.62
N LEU A 114 13.11 -1.63 1.81
CA LEU A 114 12.04 -0.80 2.36
C LEU A 114 12.36 -0.30 3.78
N LEU A 115 12.87 -1.18 4.64
CA LEU A 115 13.29 -0.83 6.00
C LEU A 115 14.39 0.23 6.00
N THR A 116 15.33 0.16 5.08
CA THR A 116 16.40 1.16 4.94
C THR A 116 15.84 2.56 4.62
N GLY A 117 14.79 2.63 3.80
CA GLY A 117 14.11 3.88 3.45
C GLY A 117 13.13 4.39 4.52
N LEU A 118 12.67 3.53 5.43
CA LEU A 118 11.64 3.82 6.43
C LEU A 118 12.06 3.45 7.87
N PRO A 119 13.27 3.81 8.32
CA PRO A 119 13.84 3.29 9.58
C PRO A 119 13.06 3.74 10.82
N THR A 120 12.31 4.84 10.73
CA THR A 120 11.54 5.40 11.85
C THR A 120 10.08 4.91 11.89
N GLN A 121 9.72 3.97 11.04
CA GLN A 121 8.34 3.49 10.89
C GLN A 121 8.21 1.98 11.22
N VAL A 122 9.12 1.49 12.05
CA VAL A 122 9.08 0.12 12.57
C VAL A 122 8.38 0.12 13.92
N GLY A 123 7.54 -0.88 14.16
CA GLY A 123 6.89 -1.07 15.44
C GLY A 123 6.94 -2.51 15.93
N ASN A 124 7.10 -2.67 17.24
CA ASN A 124 6.97 -3.94 17.93
C ASN A 124 5.59 -4.04 18.58
N ARG A 125 4.95 -5.21 18.46
CA ARG A 125 3.62 -5.42 19.03
C ARG A 125 3.67 -5.37 20.57
N ALA A 126 2.90 -4.44 21.13
CA ALA A 126 2.65 -4.28 22.54
C ALA A 126 1.27 -4.84 22.92
N ASP A 127 0.82 -4.54 24.13
CA ASP A 127 -0.49 -4.94 24.61
C ASP A 127 -1.64 -4.27 23.85
N ARG A 128 -2.81 -4.91 23.88
CA ARG A 128 -4.08 -4.39 23.31
C ARG A 128 -4.04 -4.06 21.81
N GLY A 129 -3.21 -4.74 21.01
CA GLY A 129 -3.13 -4.54 19.57
C GLY A 129 -2.41 -3.27 19.14
N LEU A 130 -1.72 -2.60 20.08
CA LEU A 130 -0.84 -1.46 19.82
C LEU A 130 0.54 -1.95 19.36
N TYR A 131 1.22 -1.08 18.64
CA TYR A 131 2.63 -1.22 18.27
C TYR A 131 3.42 -0.07 18.90
N ASP A 132 4.51 -0.40 19.57
CA ASP A 132 5.49 0.56 20.05
C ASP A 132 6.49 0.85 18.94
N GLY A 133 6.50 2.09 18.48
CA GLY A 133 7.44 2.60 17.49
C GLY A 133 8.55 3.44 18.13
N PRO A 134 9.49 3.96 17.30
CA PRO A 134 10.58 4.81 17.77
C PRO A 134 10.08 6.06 18.50
N ARG A 135 10.86 6.56 19.44
CA ARG A 135 10.59 7.78 20.22
C ARG A 135 9.29 7.73 21.04
N GLY A 136 8.89 6.54 21.50
CA GLY A 136 7.69 6.35 22.30
C GLY A 136 6.37 6.49 21.53
N ARG A 137 6.42 6.57 20.20
CA ARG A 137 5.22 6.62 19.35
C ARG A 137 4.48 5.29 19.43
N LYS A 138 3.16 5.37 19.63
CA LYS A 138 2.27 4.20 19.60
C LYS A 138 1.33 4.32 18.40
N PHE A 139 1.09 3.19 17.73
CA PHE A 139 0.17 3.13 16.59
C PHE A 139 -0.56 1.79 16.53
N GLN A 140 -1.61 1.74 15.74
CA GLN A 140 -2.37 0.53 15.44
C GLN A 140 -2.36 0.25 13.94
N LEU A 141 -2.50 -1.02 13.58
CA LEU A 141 -2.76 -1.37 12.19
C LEU A 141 -4.14 -0.83 11.77
N PHE A 142 -4.20 -0.32 10.55
CA PHE A 142 -5.47 0.06 9.96
C PHE A 142 -6.41 -1.17 9.93
N PRO A 143 -7.68 -1.08 10.33
CA PRO A 143 -8.58 -2.23 10.40
C PRO A 143 -8.79 -2.97 9.07
N GLY A 144 -8.64 -2.27 7.95
CA GLY A 144 -8.70 -2.83 6.60
C GLY A 144 -7.38 -3.45 6.10
N SER A 145 -6.31 -3.38 6.88
CA SER A 145 -5.03 -3.98 6.53
C SER A 145 -5.12 -5.51 6.46
N SER A 146 -4.45 -6.10 5.48
CA SER A 146 -4.31 -7.56 5.38
C SER A 146 -3.66 -8.18 6.63
N LEU A 147 -2.81 -7.40 7.32
CA LEU A 147 -2.13 -7.80 8.54
C LEU A 147 -3.03 -7.76 9.79
N ALA A 148 -4.15 -7.05 9.76
CA ALA A 148 -5.02 -6.86 10.93
C ALA A 148 -5.64 -8.17 11.44
N LYS A 149 -5.87 -9.15 10.55
CA LYS A 149 -6.43 -10.46 10.93
C LYS A 149 -5.47 -11.32 11.75
N LYS A 150 -4.17 -11.20 11.48
CA LYS A 150 -3.11 -11.92 12.19
C LYS A 150 -1.92 -10.99 12.42
N PRO A 151 -2.02 -10.08 13.40
CA PRO A 151 -1.01 -9.06 13.65
C PRO A 151 0.35 -9.69 13.95
N PRO A 152 1.41 -9.38 13.18
CA PRO A 152 2.74 -9.91 13.41
C PRO A 152 3.41 -9.24 14.61
N PRO A 153 4.47 -9.84 15.21
CA PRO A 153 5.20 -9.22 16.30
C PRO A 153 5.93 -7.93 15.90
N TRP A 154 6.36 -7.82 14.65
CA TRP A 154 7.01 -6.62 14.10
C TRP A 154 6.30 -6.17 12.83
N VAL A 155 6.18 -4.86 12.65
CA VAL A 155 5.64 -4.24 11.44
C VAL A 155 6.52 -3.10 10.94
N LEU A 156 6.54 -2.94 9.63
CA LEU A 156 7.04 -1.75 8.95
C LEU A 156 5.83 -1.02 8.35
N ALA A 157 5.59 0.21 8.76
CA ALA A 157 4.49 1.03 8.26
C ALA A 157 4.99 1.98 7.15
N ALA A 158 4.26 2.06 6.03
CA ALA A 158 4.57 3.04 5.00
C ALA A 158 4.13 4.45 5.41
N ASN A 159 2.95 4.55 6.03
CA ASN A 159 2.38 5.80 6.50
C ASN A 159 1.86 5.63 7.93
N LEU A 160 2.09 6.64 8.75
CA LEU A 160 1.50 6.77 10.08
C LEU A 160 0.52 7.94 10.03
N LEU A 161 -0.77 7.64 10.08
CA LEU A 161 -1.82 8.66 10.13
C LEU A 161 -2.01 9.09 11.58
N ASP A 162 -2.01 10.39 11.80
CA ASP A 162 -2.38 10.94 13.09
C ASP A 162 -3.91 10.92 13.23
N THR A 163 -4.38 10.10 14.17
CA THR A 163 -5.82 9.89 14.42
C THR A 163 -6.29 10.66 15.65
N GLU A 164 -5.62 11.71 16.08
CA GLU A 164 -6.05 12.50 17.25
C GLU A 164 -7.51 12.95 17.12
N ARG A 165 -7.97 13.34 15.94
CA ARG A 165 -9.38 13.66 15.69
C ARG A 165 -10.32 12.48 15.92
N VAL A 166 -9.92 11.28 15.58
CA VAL A 166 -10.73 10.06 15.80
C VAL A 166 -10.79 9.68 17.29
N ARG A 167 -9.77 9.99 18.08
CA ARG A 167 -9.78 9.78 19.53
C ARG A 167 -10.76 10.70 20.26
N LEU A 168 -10.95 11.91 19.78
CA LEU A 168 -11.92 12.85 20.36
C LEU A 168 -13.37 12.40 20.10
N ASP A 169 -13.64 11.91 18.90
CA ASP A 169 -14.99 11.43 18.53
C ASP A 169 -15.38 10.14 19.30
N PHE A 170 -14.43 9.27 19.64
CA PHE A 170 -14.69 8.07 20.45
C PHE A 170 -14.83 8.36 21.95
N ARG A 171 -14.41 9.51 22.44
CA ARG A 171 -14.59 9.88 23.85
C ARG A 171 -15.95 10.47 24.15
N ASP A 172 -16.60 11.10 23.19
CA ASP A 172 -17.92 11.71 23.36
C ASP A 172 -19.09 10.70 23.34
N ASP A 173 -18.92 9.53 22.69
CA ASP A 173 -19.96 8.51 22.62
C ASP A 173 -19.99 7.55 23.83
N GLY A 174 -19.03 7.67 24.75
CA GLY A 174 -18.83 6.75 25.87
C GLY A 174 -19.34 7.20 27.22
N ILE A 175 -19.85 8.44 27.37
CA ILE A 175 -20.35 8.95 28.65
C ILE A 175 -21.71 9.64 28.45
N LYS A 176 -22.74 8.85 28.23
CA LYS A 176 -24.09 9.22 28.69
C LYS A 176 -24.46 8.26 29.81
N ARG A 177 -24.42 8.80 31.02
CA ARG A 177 -25.05 8.24 32.19
C ARG A 177 -26.57 8.28 32.05
#